data_b47be7d81c9964f1dfdc5927cb0a3085
#
_entry.id   b47be7d81c9964f1dfdc5927cb0a3085
#
_cell.length_a   1.000
_cell.length_b   1.000
_cell.length_c   1.000
_cell.angle_alpha   90.00
_cell.angle_beta   90.00
_cell.angle_gamma   90.00
#
_symmetry.space_group_name_H-M   'P 1'
#
loop_
_entity.id
_entity.type
_entity.pdbx_description
1 polymer ?
#
loop_
_entity_poly.entity_id
_entity_poly.type
_entity_poly.pdbx_seq_one_letter_code
_entity_poly.pdbx_strand_id
1 'polypeptide(L)' 'MIAGIRNFSAEQKIQVVEYLWQVAYADGHLDAHEQHFMRKIADLLYVPHADYVAAKQRARESG' A
#
# COMPACT_ATOMS: atom_id res chain seq x y z
N MET A 1 -9.70 10.71 -21.29
CA MET A 1 -8.46 11.07 -20.78
C MET A 1 -7.80 10.01 -20.01
N ILE A 2 -6.73 9.60 -20.54
CA ILE A 2 -6.07 8.45 -20.02
C ILE A 2 -4.89 8.82 -19.16
N ALA A 3 -4.69 10.09 -19.02
CA ALA A 3 -3.54 10.57 -18.30
C ALA A 3 -3.55 10.20 -16.85
N GLY A 4 -4.66 9.75 -16.31
CA GLY A 4 -4.80 9.50 -14.91
C GLY A 4 -3.87 8.45 -14.34
N ILE A 5 -3.47 7.50 -15.17
CA ILE A 5 -2.63 6.43 -14.67
C ILE A 5 -1.25 6.90 -14.31
N ARG A 6 -0.74 7.85 -15.07
CA ARG A 6 0.59 8.37 -14.80
C ARG A 6 0.63 9.38 -13.69
N ASN A 7 -0.51 9.95 -13.39
CA ASN A 7 -0.58 11.06 -12.46
C ASN A 7 -1.31 10.72 -11.19
N PHE A 8 -1.06 9.54 -10.66
CA PHE A 8 -1.57 9.22 -9.35
C PHE A 8 -1.04 10.24 -8.36
N SER A 9 -1.93 10.84 -7.60
CA SER A 9 -1.52 11.72 -6.54
C SER A 9 -0.89 10.91 -5.42
N ALA A 10 -0.16 11.58 -4.54
CA ALA A 10 0.43 10.91 -3.39
C ALA A 10 -0.64 10.23 -2.55
N GLU A 11 -1.77 10.88 -2.40
CA GLU A 11 -2.87 10.31 -1.64
C GLU A 11 -3.39 9.03 -2.25
N GLN A 12 -3.53 9.01 -3.57
CA GLN A 12 -4.01 7.82 -4.25
C GLN A 12 -3.06 6.65 -4.11
N LYS A 13 -1.76 6.93 -4.18
CA LYS A 13 -0.76 5.88 -4.00
C LYS A 13 -0.81 5.32 -2.59
N ILE A 14 -0.95 6.18 -1.61
CA ILE A 14 -1.05 5.76 -0.23
C ILE A 14 -2.31 4.95 -0.01
N GLN A 15 -3.41 5.35 -0.63
CA GLN A 15 -4.66 4.61 -0.51
C GLN A 15 -4.55 3.21 -1.09
N VAL A 16 -3.85 3.06 -2.20
CA VAL A 16 -3.63 1.73 -2.78
C VAL A 16 -2.85 0.85 -1.81
N VAL A 17 -1.79 1.38 -1.24
CA VAL A 17 -0.98 0.63 -0.28
C VAL A 17 -1.82 0.28 0.96
N GLU A 18 -2.60 1.23 1.44
CA GLU A 18 -3.45 0.99 2.60
C GLU A 18 -4.46 -0.11 2.32
N TYR A 19 -5.08 -0.07 1.16
CA TYR A 19 -6.04 -1.09 0.77
C TYR A 19 -5.40 -2.47 0.72
N LEU A 20 -4.20 -2.54 0.15
CA LEU A 20 -3.49 -3.82 0.08
C LEU A 20 -3.18 -4.36 1.48
N TRP A 21 -2.79 -3.47 2.39
CA TRP A 21 -2.57 -3.88 3.77
C TRP A 21 -3.85 -4.37 4.43
N GLN A 22 -4.97 -3.70 4.15
CA GLN A 22 -6.25 -4.13 4.71
C GLN A 22 -6.61 -5.54 4.24
N VAL A 23 -6.41 -5.80 2.97
CA VAL A 23 -6.67 -7.12 2.41
C VAL A 23 -5.78 -8.17 3.07
N ALA A 24 -4.51 -7.85 3.24
CA ALA A 24 -3.56 -8.77 3.85
C ALA A 24 -3.94 -9.07 5.29
N TYR A 25 -4.35 -8.06 6.04
CA TYR A 25 -4.77 -8.27 7.43
C TYR A 25 -6.06 -9.07 7.52
N ALA A 26 -6.97 -8.83 6.60
CA ALA A 26 -8.23 -9.56 6.57
C ALA A 26 -8.02 -11.05 6.28
N ASP A 27 -7.06 -11.35 5.43
CA ASP A 27 -6.70 -12.73 5.11
C ASP A 27 -5.97 -13.42 6.24
N GLY A 28 -5.33 -12.67 7.09
CA GLY A 28 -4.54 -13.24 8.16
C GLY A 28 -3.22 -13.85 7.71
N HIS A 29 -2.83 -13.60 6.48
CA HIS A 29 -1.61 -14.15 5.91
C HIS A 29 -0.58 -13.08 5.69
N LEU A 30 0.10 -12.69 6.73
CA LEU A 30 1.17 -11.73 6.64
C LEU A 30 2.51 -12.41 6.75
N ASP A 31 2.81 -13.28 5.81
CA ASP A 31 4.10 -13.92 5.82
C ASP A 31 5.13 -13.07 5.09
N ALA A 32 6.37 -13.54 5.06
CA ALA A 32 7.46 -12.77 4.50
C ALA A 32 7.26 -12.48 3.01
N HIS A 33 6.66 -13.41 2.30
CA HIS A 33 6.42 -13.23 0.86
C HIS A 33 5.46 -12.10 0.59
N GLU A 34 4.40 -12.01 1.34
CA GLU A 34 3.42 -10.96 1.14
C GLU A 34 3.98 -9.60 1.49
N GLN A 35 4.75 -9.52 2.56
CA GLN A 35 5.38 -8.26 2.93
C GLN A 35 6.37 -7.82 1.87
N HIS A 36 7.11 -8.74 1.31
CA HIS A 36 8.05 -8.42 0.25
C HIS A 36 7.32 -7.91 -1.00
N PHE A 37 6.22 -8.55 -1.34
CA PHE A 37 5.40 -8.16 -2.46
C PHE A 37 4.85 -6.75 -2.27
N MET A 38 4.34 -6.46 -1.08
CA MET A 38 3.80 -5.15 -0.76
C MET A 38 4.87 -4.06 -0.90
N ARG A 39 6.06 -4.34 -0.40
CA ARG A 39 7.14 -3.38 -0.50
C ARG A 39 7.53 -3.12 -1.95
N LYS A 40 7.50 -4.16 -2.75
CA LYS A 40 7.82 -4.01 -4.16
C LYS A 40 6.81 -3.13 -4.87
N ILE A 41 5.54 -3.29 -4.54
CA ILE A 41 4.49 -2.44 -5.10
C ILE A 41 4.70 -0.99 -4.67
N ALA A 42 5.02 -0.76 -3.41
CA ALA A 42 5.27 0.58 -2.92
C ALA A 42 6.44 1.22 -3.65
N ASP A 43 7.49 0.44 -3.92
CA ASP A 43 8.63 0.94 -4.66
C ASP A 43 8.23 1.33 -6.08
N LEU A 44 7.42 0.52 -6.72
CA LEU A 44 6.97 0.79 -8.08
C LEU A 44 6.12 2.05 -8.15
N LEU A 45 5.38 2.32 -7.10
CA LEU A 45 4.54 3.50 -7.02
C LEU A 45 5.29 4.72 -6.48
N TYR A 46 6.56 4.56 -6.16
CA TYR A 46 7.37 5.63 -5.59
C TYR A 46 6.80 6.15 -4.28
N VAL A 47 6.29 5.25 -3.46
CA VAL A 47 5.76 5.63 -2.16
C VAL A 47 6.91 5.69 -1.16
N PRO A 48 7.13 6.82 -0.49
CA PRO A 48 8.18 6.90 0.53
C PRO A 48 7.96 5.90 1.65
N HIS A 49 9.04 5.48 2.27
CA HIS A 49 8.95 4.51 3.35
C HIS A 49 8.06 4.99 4.49
N ALA A 50 8.13 6.27 4.81
CA ALA A 50 7.30 6.82 5.86
C ALA A 50 5.81 6.66 5.57
N ASP A 51 5.42 6.89 4.32
CA ASP A 51 4.03 6.75 3.91
C ASP A 51 3.63 5.28 3.88
N TYR A 52 4.55 4.42 3.48
CA TYR A 52 4.31 2.99 3.47
C TYR A 52 3.98 2.49 4.89
N VAL A 53 4.78 2.89 5.85
CA VAL A 53 4.56 2.50 7.24
C VAL A 53 3.28 3.11 7.80
N ALA A 54 3.01 4.36 7.43
CA ALA A 54 1.77 5.02 7.88
C ALA A 54 0.54 4.29 7.34
N ALA A 55 0.57 3.89 6.08
CA ALA A 55 -0.54 3.16 5.48
C ALA A 55 -0.75 1.83 6.18
N LYS A 56 0.33 1.16 6.51
CA LYS A 56 0.27 -0.11 7.23
C LYS A 56 -0.42 0.06 8.58
N GLN A 57 -0.05 1.09 9.32
CA GLN A 57 -0.62 1.31 10.63
C GLN A 57 -2.09 1.71 10.55
N ARG A 58 -2.45 2.51 9.55
CA ARG A 58 -3.84 2.89 9.36
C ARG A 58 -4.72 1.68 9.04
N ALA A 59 -4.22 0.81 8.20
CA ALA A 59 -4.95 -0.40 7.87
C ALA A 59 -5.11 -1.29 9.09
N ARG A 60 -4.08 -1.36 9.91
CA ARG A 60 -4.12 -2.15 11.12
C ARG A 60 -5.15 -1.62 12.12
N GLU A 61 -5.23 -0.30 12.25
CA GLU A 61 -6.18 0.32 13.16
C GLU A 61 -7.60 0.20 12.65
N SER A 62 -7.77 0.25 11.35
CA SER A 62 -9.08 0.15 10.73
C SER A 62 -9.66 -1.24 10.84
N GLY A 63 -8.83 -2.20 10.91
CA GLY A 63 -9.26 -3.58 11.00
C GLY A 63 -9.53 -3.98 12.41
#